data_93af267734a1ed32ae39dde20b697b36
#
_entry.id   93af267734a1ed32ae39dde20b697b36
#
_cell.length_a   1.000
_cell.length_b   1.000
_cell.length_c   1.000
_cell.angle_alpha   90.00
_cell.angle_beta   90.00
_cell.angle_gamma   90.00
#
_symmetry.space_group_name_H-M   'P 1'
#
loop_
_entity.id
_entity.type
_entity.pdbx_description
1 polymer ?
#
loop_
_entity_poly.entity_id
_entity_poly.type
_entity_poly.pdbx_seq_one_letter_code
_entity_poly.pdbx_strand_id
1 'polypeptide(L)'
;PQSGGGERMIIESLLDTDLYKFTMMQCVLHQFPDANVKYRFRCRTEGVDLSPYVDEIREEIEHLCALTMKEDELDYLGSLRFIKSDFVDFLSLFHLKSKYVTVTPSSEMPCGIDIVIEGPWLHTILFEIPILAIVNEVYFRHTVPEPDEEEGMARLHQKIRWIKNEPDNGNLKISDFGTRRRFSRDWQRKVIKVLCEELGPTFFAGTSNVMYAKEFGIIPIGTMAHEYLQACQALGPRLRDSQTFGFEMWAKEYRGDLGIALSDVYGTEPFLRDFDMFFCKLFDGARHDSGDPESWGERMILHYAANKCDPRSKTLIFSDALTVPKVIALYRRFNHRIRVGFGIGTNLMNDLGPTPLNIVVKMVRANGQPVAKISDTPGKGMCEDETYLAYLRQVFGLDPGAPVGSSKP
;
A
#
# COMPACT_ATOMS: atom_id res chain seq x y z
N PRO A 1 -38.27 -23.80 -7.74
CA PRO A 1 -36.98 -24.00 -7.11
C PRO A 1 -36.24 -22.68 -7.09
N GLN A 2 -36.35 -21.98 -5.99
CA GLN A 2 -35.63 -20.76 -5.72
C GLN A 2 -34.20 -21.18 -5.33
N SER A 3 -33.23 -20.90 -6.20
CA SER A 3 -31.82 -20.91 -5.85
C SER A 3 -31.59 -19.72 -4.91
N GLY A 4 -31.51 -19.97 -3.62
CA GLY A 4 -31.02 -19.03 -2.65
C GLY A 4 -29.55 -18.69 -2.99
N GLY A 5 -29.33 -17.56 -3.64
CA GLY A 5 -27.99 -16.99 -3.79
C GLY A 5 -27.56 -16.42 -2.44
N GLY A 6 -26.89 -17.22 -1.63
CA GLY A 6 -26.11 -16.69 -0.52
C GLY A 6 -25.09 -15.71 -1.11
N GLU A 7 -25.10 -14.46 -0.66
CA GLU A 7 -24.10 -13.49 -1.07
C GLU A 7 -22.71 -14.07 -0.82
N ARG A 8 -21.90 -14.12 -1.88
CA ARG A 8 -20.54 -14.63 -1.81
C ARG A 8 -19.72 -13.70 -0.92
N MET A 9 -18.94 -14.27 0.02
CA MET A 9 -18.06 -13.50 0.91
C MET A 9 -17.00 -12.74 0.11
N ILE A 10 -16.66 -11.55 0.57
CA ILE A 10 -15.79 -10.62 -0.17
C ILE A 10 -14.36 -11.15 -0.26
N ILE A 11 -13.83 -11.66 0.85
CA ILE A 11 -12.48 -12.24 0.89
C ILE A 11 -12.60 -13.76 1.00
N GLU A 12 -12.02 -14.48 0.05
CA GLU A 12 -12.04 -15.95 0.01
C GLU A 12 -10.65 -16.59 0.08
N SER A 13 -9.60 -15.76 0.07
CA SER A 13 -8.21 -16.22 0.14
C SER A 13 -7.38 -15.23 0.95
N LEU A 14 -6.47 -15.74 1.77
CA LEU A 14 -5.49 -14.91 2.47
C LEU A 14 -4.46 -14.29 1.52
N LEU A 15 -4.38 -14.76 0.26
CA LEU A 15 -3.57 -14.12 -0.78
C LEU A 15 -4.24 -12.88 -1.40
N ASP A 16 -5.52 -12.62 -1.11
CA ASP A 16 -6.23 -11.43 -1.61
C ASP A 16 -5.81 -10.19 -0.82
N THR A 17 -4.55 -9.83 -1.00
CA THR A 17 -3.88 -8.72 -0.31
C THR A 17 -2.64 -8.28 -1.08
N ASP A 18 -2.04 -7.19 -0.65
CA ASP A 18 -0.83 -6.66 -1.25
C ASP A 18 0.42 -7.44 -0.82
N LEU A 19 1.32 -7.70 -1.77
CA LEU A 19 2.56 -8.45 -1.52
C LEU A 19 3.37 -7.88 -0.36
N TYR A 20 3.47 -6.55 -0.23
CA TYR A 20 4.27 -5.93 0.82
C TYR A 20 3.82 -6.32 2.24
N LYS A 21 2.59 -6.77 2.41
CA LYS A 21 2.13 -7.30 3.71
C LYS A 21 2.86 -8.59 4.08
N PHE A 22 3.09 -9.47 3.13
CA PHE A 22 3.87 -10.69 3.36
C PHE A 22 5.36 -10.41 3.51
N THR A 23 5.92 -9.50 2.72
CA THR A 23 7.34 -9.15 2.84
C THR A 23 7.65 -8.45 4.16
N MET A 24 6.79 -7.52 4.60
CA MET A 24 6.92 -6.94 5.93
C MET A 24 6.70 -7.98 7.05
N MET A 25 5.71 -8.87 6.90
CA MET A 25 5.42 -9.93 7.87
C MET A 25 6.60 -10.89 8.06
N GLN A 26 7.30 -11.27 6.98
CA GLN A 26 8.52 -12.05 7.06
C GLN A 26 9.62 -11.30 7.82
N CYS A 27 9.80 -10.03 7.54
CA CYS A 27 10.74 -9.18 8.27
C CYS A 27 10.38 -9.10 9.77
N VAL A 28 9.09 -8.96 10.09
CA VAL A 28 8.61 -8.98 11.49
C VAL A 28 8.90 -10.31 12.17
N LEU A 29 8.62 -11.42 11.51
CA LEU A 29 8.90 -12.76 12.06
C LEU A 29 10.37 -12.93 12.44
N HIS A 30 11.28 -12.46 11.58
CA HIS A 30 12.71 -12.65 11.79
C HIS A 30 13.36 -11.59 12.70
N GLN A 31 12.90 -10.35 12.62
CA GLN A 31 13.57 -9.22 13.27
C GLN A 31 12.82 -8.66 14.49
N PHE A 32 11.49 -8.74 14.51
CA PHE A 32 10.63 -8.10 15.51
C PHE A 32 9.47 -8.98 15.97
N PRO A 33 9.72 -10.26 16.32
CA PRO A 33 8.63 -11.22 16.60
C PRO A 33 7.77 -10.85 17.82
N ASP A 34 8.29 -10.03 18.73
CA ASP A 34 7.61 -9.64 19.98
C ASP A 34 6.91 -8.28 19.89
N ALA A 35 6.95 -7.62 18.72
CA ALA A 35 6.35 -6.30 18.57
C ALA A 35 4.82 -6.35 18.68
N ASN A 36 4.25 -5.36 19.39
CA ASN A 36 2.82 -5.13 19.48
C ASN A 36 2.48 -3.80 18.81
N VAL A 37 1.34 -3.76 18.11
CA VAL A 37 0.93 -2.58 17.34
C VAL A 37 -0.55 -2.29 17.51
N LYS A 38 -0.92 -1.04 17.18
CA LYS A 38 -2.29 -0.60 17.07
C LYS A 38 -2.48 0.16 15.77
N TYR A 39 -3.53 -0.22 15.04
CA TYR A 39 -3.97 0.46 13.83
C TYR A 39 -5.34 1.08 14.04
N ARG A 40 -5.61 2.13 13.28
CA ARG A 40 -6.91 2.79 13.28
C ARG A 40 -7.39 3.10 11.87
N PHE A 41 -8.67 2.85 11.63
CA PHE A 41 -9.37 3.18 10.39
C PHE A 41 -9.73 4.67 10.35
N ARG A 42 -9.67 5.25 9.16
CA ARG A 42 -10.15 6.60 8.87
C ARG A 42 -10.83 6.64 7.51
N CYS A 43 -11.99 7.28 7.44
CA CYS A 43 -12.62 7.68 6.20
C CYS A 43 -12.47 9.19 6.04
N ARG A 44 -11.83 9.61 4.95
CA ARG A 44 -11.57 11.03 4.62
C ARG A 44 -12.60 11.59 3.67
N THR A 45 -13.53 10.77 3.17
CA THR A 45 -14.63 11.20 2.31
C THR A 45 -15.72 11.81 3.17
N GLU A 46 -16.09 13.05 2.88
CA GLU A 46 -17.15 13.74 3.60
C GLU A 46 -18.54 13.18 3.25
N GLY A 47 -19.47 13.23 4.18
CA GLY A 47 -20.86 12.84 3.95
C GLY A 47 -21.13 11.33 3.88
N VAL A 48 -20.13 10.51 4.21
CA VAL A 48 -20.28 9.04 4.24
C VAL A 48 -20.69 8.58 5.64
N ASP A 49 -21.74 7.80 5.72
CA ASP A 49 -22.16 7.11 6.94
C ASP A 49 -22.05 5.59 6.74
N LEU A 50 -21.13 4.96 7.46
CA LEU A 50 -20.89 3.52 7.44
C LEU A 50 -21.60 2.79 8.59
N SER A 51 -22.24 3.52 9.49
CA SER A 51 -22.91 2.92 10.67
C SER A 51 -23.98 1.88 10.33
N PRO A 52 -24.75 1.99 9.21
CA PRO A 52 -25.70 0.95 8.84
C PRO A 52 -25.07 -0.39 8.49
N TYR A 53 -23.79 -0.44 8.20
CA TYR A 53 -23.09 -1.61 7.66
C TYR A 53 -22.21 -2.32 8.69
N VAL A 54 -22.23 -1.91 9.95
CA VAL A 54 -21.36 -2.45 11.01
C VAL A 54 -21.47 -3.97 11.13
N ASP A 55 -22.69 -4.50 11.13
CA ASP A 55 -22.92 -5.93 11.32
C ASP A 55 -22.44 -6.74 10.10
N GLU A 56 -22.66 -6.26 8.90
CA GLU A 56 -22.18 -6.90 7.67
C GLU A 56 -20.63 -6.87 7.59
N ILE A 57 -20.02 -5.76 7.96
CA ILE A 57 -18.55 -5.66 8.05
C ILE A 57 -18.00 -6.65 9.07
N ARG A 58 -18.61 -6.76 10.24
CA ARG A 58 -18.23 -7.74 11.26
C ARG A 58 -18.32 -9.17 10.76
N GLU A 59 -19.39 -9.51 10.07
CA GLU A 59 -19.62 -10.85 9.50
C GLU A 59 -18.54 -11.21 8.48
N GLU A 60 -18.19 -10.28 7.57
CA GLU A 60 -17.11 -10.46 6.60
C GLU A 60 -15.74 -10.62 7.28
N ILE A 61 -15.48 -9.89 8.35
CA ILE A 61 -14.24 -10.04 9.13
C ILE A 61 -14.18 -11.38 9.85
N GLU A 62 -15.30 -11.86 10.42
CA GLU A 62 -15.35 -13.21 11.02
C GLU A 62 -15.05 -14.30 9.98
N HIS A 63 -15.58 -14.17 8.78
CA HIS A 63 -15.27 -15.07 7.67
C HIS A 63 -13.77 -15.00 7.30
N LEU A 64 -13.22 -13.81 7.19
CA LEU A 64 -11.78 -13.61 6.95
C LEU A 64 -10.93 -14.34 7.99
N CYS A 65 -11.31 -14.26 9.26
CA CYS A 65 -10.59 -14.92 10.35
C CYS A 65 -10.70 -16.47 10.34
N ALA A 66 -11.68 -17.01 9.64
CA ALA A 66 -11.84 -18.45 9.44
C ALA A 66 -10.94 -19.01 8.30
N LEU A 67 -10.37 -18.14 7.47
CA LEU A 67 -9.54 -18.57 6.35
C LEU A 67 -8.16 -19.06 6.82
N THR A 68 -7.68 -20.08 6.13
CA THR A 68 -6.31 -20.58 6.27
C THR A 68 -5.64 -20.64 4.91
N MET A 69 -4.31 -20.67 4.89
CA MET A 69 -3.55 -20.83 3.64
C MET A 69 -3.76 -22.22 3.07
N LYS A 70 -4.10 -22.32 1.79
CA LYS A 70 -4.17 -23.57 1.03
C LYS A 70 -2.76 -23.99 0.60
N GLU A 71 -2.60 -25.28 0.31
CA GLU A 71 -1.31 -25.84 -0.11
C GLU A 71 -0.76 -25.14 -1.35
N ASP A 72 -1.58 -24.96 -2.39
CA ASP A 72 -1.18 -24.26 -3.62
C ASP A 72 -0.81 -22.79 -3.39
N GLU A 73 -1.43 -22.12 -2.41
CA GLU A 73 -1.11 -20.76 -2.01
C GLU A 73 0.26 -20.70 -1.29
N LEU A 74 0.53 -21.66 -0.41
CA LEU A 74 1.84 -21.77 0.25
C LEU A 74 2.94 -22.09 -0.75
N ASP A 75 2.70 -23.00 -1.70
CA ASP A 75 3.62 -23.34 -2.76
C ASP A 75 3.94 -22.13 -3.64
N TYR A 76 2.93 -21.35 -3.95
CA TYR A 76 3.12 -20.11 -4.72
C TYR A 76 4.02 -19.12 -3.99
N LEU A 77 3.73 -18.84 -2.72
CA LEU A 77 4.57 -17.93 -1.91
C LEU A 77 6.00 -18.46 -1.80
N GLY A 78 6.16 -19.75 -1.55
CA GLY A 78 7.47 -20.40 -1.46
C GLY A 78 8.25 -20.41 -2.77
N SER A 79 7.59 -20.23 -3.91
CA SER A 79 8.24 -20.10 -5.21
C SER A 79 8.87 -18.71 -5.46
N LEU A 80 8.48 -17.71 -4.68
CA LEU A 80 9.04 -16.36 -4.78
C LEU A 80 10.44 -16.33 -4.14
N ARG A 81 11.44 -15.86 -4.89
CA ARG A 81 12.85 -15.90 -4.50
C ARG A 81 13.14 -15.31 -3.12
N PHE A 82 12.44 -14.26 -2.74
CA PHE A 82 12.66 -13.53 -1.49
C PHE A 82 11.84 -14.06 -0.31
N ILE A 83 10.94 -15.02 -0.52
CA ILE A 83 10.17 -15.66 0.56
C ILE A 83 10.92 -16.88 1.06
N LYS A 84 11.17 -16.92 2.38
CA LYS A 84 11.94 -17.98 3.03
C LYS A 84 11.05 -19.11 3.53
N SER A 85 11.59 -20.33 3.57
CA SER A 85 10.83 -21.54 3.87
C SER A 85 10.25 -21.54 5.29
N ASP A 86 10.97 -21.01 6.28
CA ASP A 86 10.47 -20.92 7.66
C ASP A 86 9.26 -19.98 7.79
N PHE A 87 9.22 -18.92 6.97
CA PHE A 87 8.05 -18.05 6.90
C PHE A 87 6.84 -18.76 6.26
N VAL A 88 7.07 -19.57 5.22
CA VAL A 88 6.01 -20.41 4.62
C VAL A 88 5.50 -21.41 5.65
N ASP A 89 6.38 -22.05 6.41
CA ASP A 89 6.00 -22.96 7.49
C ASP A 89 5.15 -22.26 8.56
N PHE A 90 5.53 -21.06 8.95
CA PHE A 90 4.73 -20.22 9.84
C PHE A 90 3.33 -19.95 9.27
N LEU A 91 3.23 -19.56 7.99
CA LEU A 91 1.97 -19.29 7.34
C LEU A 91 1.05 -20.51 7.23
N SER A 92 1.62 -21.72 7.16
CA SER A 92 0.82 -22.95 7.12
C SER A 92 0.00 -23.19 8.39
N LEU A 93 0.40 -22.59 9.49
CA LEU A 93 -0.28 -22.67 10.80
C LEU A 93 -1.05 -21.40 11.14
N PHE A 94 -0.96 -20.39 10.29
CA PHE A 94 -1.48 -19.05 10.56
C PHE A 94 -2.96 -18.92 10.19
N HIS A 95 -3.69 -18.22 11.04
CA HIS A 95 -4.99 -17.62 10.70
C HIS A 95 -5.15 -16.32 11.49
N LEU A 96 -5.93 -15.40 10.94
CA LEU A 96 -6.29 -14.16 11.64
C LEU A 96 -7.24 -14.46 12.80
N LYS A 97 -7.17 -13.65 13.86
CA LYS A 97 -8.00 -13.83 15.07
C LYS A 97 -8.84 -12.58 15.30
N SER A 98 -10.16 -12.76 15.31
CA SER A 98 -11.12 -11.66 15.45
C SER A 98 -10.99 -10.88 16.77
N LYS A 99 -10.42 -11.48 17.81
CA LYS A 99 -10.15 -10.80 19.08
C LYS A 99 -9.24 -9.57 18.97
N TYR A 100 -8.48 -9.44 17.88
CA TYR A 100 -7.61 -8.29 17.65
C TYR A 100 -8.28 -7.14 16.89
N VAL A 101 -9.51 -7.33 16.43
CA VAL A 101 -10.26 -6.31 15.66
C VAL A 101 -11.54 -5.96 16.38
N THR A 102 -11.79 -4.66 16.51
CA THR A 102 -13.05 -4.13 17.04
C THR A 102 -13.66 -3.21 16.00
N VAL A 103 -14.91 -3.47 15.64
CA VAL A 103 -15.73 -2.61 14.76
C VAL A 103 -16.94 -2.16 15.55
N THR A 104 -17.06 -0.86 15.77
CA THR A 104 -18.15 -0.29 16.58
C THR A 104 -18.78 0.92 15.89
N PRO A 105 -20.12 1.09 16.01
CA PRO A 105 -20.75 2.37 15.66
C PRO A 105 -20.15 3.49 16.52
N SER A 106 -19.95 4.65 15.94
CA SER A 106 -19.39 5.79 16.68
C SER A 106 -19.95 7.11 16.17
N SER A 107 -20.63 7.83 17.06
CA SER A 107 -21.09 9.19 16.77
C SER A 107 -19.97 10.24 16.79
N GLU A 108 -18.81 9.90 17.35
CA GLU A 108 -17.63 10.77 17.39
C GLU A 108 -16.85 10.73 16.07
N MET A 109 -17.02 9.66 15.30
CA MET A 109 -16.35 9.50 14.02
C MET A 109 -17.23 10.03 12.88
N PRO A 110 -16.70 10.91 12.01
CA PRO A 110 -17.49 11.51 10.92
C PRO A 110 -18.15 10.49 10.00
N CYS A 111 -17.54 9.31 9.83
CA CYS A 111 -18.06 8.23 8.98
C CYS A 111 -18.98 7.24 9.73
N GLY A 112 -19.30 7.48 11.01
CA GLY A 112 -20.24 6.68 11.77
C GLY A 112 -19.71 5.38 12.36
N ILE A 113 -18.46 5.00 12.09
CA ILE A 113 -17.82 3.80 12.64
C ILE A 113 -16.40 4.05 13.12
N ASP A 114 -15.97 3.25 14.09
CA ASP A 114 -14.59 3.13 14.50
C ASP A 114 -14.12 1.69 14.30
N ILE A 115 -12.97 1.50 13.68
CA ILE A 115 -12.31 0.20 13.52
C ILE A 115 -10.92 0.31 14.12
N VAL A 116 -10.65 -0.53 15.12
CA VAL A 116 -9.37 -0.61 15.81
C VAL A 116 -8.82 -2.02 15.68
N ILE A 117 -7.56 -2.12 15.30
CA ILE A 117 -6.81 -3.37 15.21
C ILE A 117 -5.65 -3.26 16.18
N GLU A 118 -5.58 -4.15 17.17
CA GLU A 118 -4.57 -4.07 18.22
C GLU A 118 -4.13 -5.47 18.65
N GLY A 119 -2.83 -5.72 18.67
CA GLY A 119 -2.24 -6.97 19.08
C GLY A 119 -0.82 -7.16 18.58
N PRO A 120 -0.28 -8.39 18.68
CA PRO A 120 1.03 -8.71 18.12
C PRO A 120 1.09 -8.33 16.64
N TRP A 121 2.14 -7.63 16.24
CA TRP A 121 2.27 -7.16 14.84
C TRP A 121 2.21 -8.33 13.85
N LEU A 122 2.91 -9.40 14.18
CA LEU A 122 2.93 -10.63 13.38
C LEU A 122 1.52 -11.22 13.14
N HIS A 123 0.59 -11.02 14.06
CA HIS A 123 -0.78 -11.55 13.99
C HIS A 123 -1.82 -10.53 13.51
N THR A 124 -1.44 -9.29 13.30
CA THR A 124 -2.36 -8.20 12.92
C THR A 124 -2.03 -7.56 11.59
N ILE A 125 -0.82 -7.74 11.07
CA ILE A 125 -0.34 -7.06 9.86
C ILE A 125 -1.20 -7.34 8.63
N LEU A 126 -1.79 -8.52 8.50
CA LEU A 126 -2.61 -8.90 7.34
C LEU A 126 -4.05 -8.36 7.39
N PHE A 127 -4.46 -7.68 8.45
CA PHE A 127 -5.83 -7.15 8.54
C PHE A 127 -6.10 -5.94 7.66
N GLU A 128 -5.13 -5.04 7.48
CA GLU A 128 -5.36 -3.74 6.84
C GLU A 128 -6.05 -3.83 5.49
N ILE A 129 -5.45 -4.55 4.54
CA ILE A 129 -5.91 -4.56 3.15
C ILE A 129 -7.27 -5.25 3.01
N PRO A 130 -7.49 -6.45 3.56
CA PRO A 130 -8.79 -7.08 3.51
C PRO A 130 -9.91 -6.25 4.17
N ILE A 131 -9.64 -5.62 5.30
CA ILE A 131 -10.64 -4.76 5.96
C ILE A 131 -11.00 -3.57 5.09
N LEU A 132 -10.03 -2.90 4.48
CA LEU A 132 -10.31 -1.80 3.55
C LEU A 132 -11.12 -2.26 2.34
N ALA A 133 -10.77 -3.40 1.75
CA ALA A 133 -11.52 -3.99 0.64
C ALA A 133 -12.94 -4.36 1.05
N ILE A 134 -13.13 -4.93 2.24
CA ILE A 134 -14.45 -5.26 2.80
C ILE A 134 -15.30 -4.01 2.98
N VAL A 135 -14.79 -2.99 3.67
CA VAL A 135 -15.52 -1.75 3.92
C VAL A 135 -15.96 -1.10 2.61
N ASN A 136 -15.06 -1.03 1.65
CA ASN A 136 -15.32 -0.41 0.36
C ASN A 136 -16.40 -1.19 -0.44
N GLU A 137 -16.27 -2.51 -0.53
CA GLU A 137 -17.23 -3.33 -1.29
C GLU A 137 -18.60 -3.37 -0.61
N VAL A 138 -18.67 -3.49 0.71
CA VAL A 138 -19.94 -3.41 1.46
C VAL A 138 -20.64 -2.07 1.19
N TYR A 139 -19.91 -0.96 1.27
CA TYR A 139 -20.47 0.35 0.99
C TYR A 139 -21.05 0.45 -0.42
N PHE A 140 -20.31 0.04 -1.45
CA PHE A 140 -20.79 0.12 -2.83
C PHE A 140 -21.88 -0.89 -3.14
N ARG A 141 -21.90 -2.05 -2.49
CA ARG A 141 -22.97 -3.05 -2.61
C ARG A 141 -24.33 -2.44 -2.24
N HIS A 142 -24.34 -1.54 -1.26
CA HIS A 142 -25.58 -0.87 -0.79
C HIS A 142 -25.87 0.46 -1.48
N THR A 143 -24.86 1.20 -1.88
CA THR A 143 -25.03 2.53 -2.47
C THR A 143 -25.03 2.54 -3.99
N VAL A 144 -24.46 1.54 -4.62
CA VAL A 144 -24.39 1.36 -6.08
C VAL A 144 -24.63 -0.12 -6.40
N PRO A 145 -25.82 -0.66 -6.13
CA PRO A 145 -26.08 -2.10 -6.31
C PRO A 145 -26.03 -2.57 -7.76
N GLU A 146 -26.28 -1.67 -8.70
CA GLU A 146 -26.21 -1.93 -10.14
C GLU A 146 -25.18 -0.97 -10.79
N PRO A 147 -23.88 -1.30 -10.71
CA PRO A 147 -22.85 -0.45 -11.30
C PRO A 147 -22.89 -0.49 -12.83
N ASP A 148 -22.58 0.66 -13.45
CA ASP A 148 -22.42 0.73 -14.90
C ASP A 148 -21.05 0.18 -15.31
N GLU A 149 -20.99 -1.16 -15.45
CA GLU A 149 -19.75 -1.83 -15.85
C GLU A 149 -19.37 -1.54 -17.31
N GLU A 150 -20.33 -1.18 -18.18
CA GLU A 150 -20.04 -0.81 -19.57
C GLU A 150 -19.29 0.53 -19.60
N GLU A 151 -19.73 1.52 -18.82
CA GLU A 151 -19.01 2.77 -18.66
C GLU A 151 -17.62 2.55 -18.04
N GLY A 152 -17.53 1.71 -17.02
CA GLY A 152 -16.24 1.36 -16.39
C GLY A 152 -15.27 0.73 -17.39
N MET A 153 -15.73 -0.19 -18.24
CA MET A 153 -14.92 -0.80 -19.29
C MET A 153 -14.55 0.19 -20.40
N ALA A 154 -15.46 1.09 -20.77
CA ALA A 154 -15.17 2.13 -21.75
C ALA A 154 -14.04 3.06 -21.26
N ARG A 155 -14.06 3.44 -19.99
CA ARG A 155 -12.99 4.22 -19.36
C ARG A 155 -11.67 3.46 -19.33
N LEU A 156 -11.70 2.18 -19.00
CA LEU A 156 -10.49 1.33 -19.02
C LEU A 156 -9.89 1.23 -20.42
N HIS A 157 -10.69 0.99 -21.43
CA HIS A 157 -10.23 0.93 -22.82
C HIS A 157 -9.65 2.26 -23.32
N GLN A 158 -10.20 3.40 -22.86
CA GLN A 158 -9.62 4.70 -23.15
C GLN A 158 -8.21 4.85 -22.54
N LYS A 159 -8.02 4.40 -21.30
CA LYS A 159 -6.70 4.41 -20.64
C LYS A 159 -5.70 3.53 -21.38
N ILE A 160 -6.12 2.35 -21.82
CA ILE A 160 -5.32 1.43 -22.61
C ILE A 160 -4.91 2.08 -23.94
N ARG A 161 -5.82 2.74 -24.62
CA ARG A 161 -5.51 3.47 -25.87
C ARG A 161 -4.48 4.56 -25.64
N TRP A 162 -4.59 5.35 -24.57
CA TRP A 162 -3.60 6.37 -24.24
C TRP A 162 -2.20 5.79 -24.08
N ILE A 163 -2.08 4.66 -23.37
CA ILE A 163 -0.78 3.99 -23.17
C ILE A 163 -0.21 3.46 -24.49
N LYS A 164 -1.01 2.75 -25.28
CA LYS A 164 -0.56 2.17 -26.54
C LYS A 164 -0.19 3.21 -27.60
N ASN A 165 -0.87 4.34 -27.60
CA ASN A 165 -0.65 5.41 -28.57
C ASN A 165 0.41 6.43 -28.17
N GLU A 166 0.97 6.30 -26.97
CA GLU A 166 2.05 7.18 -26.51
C GLU A 166 3.30 6.96 -27.37
N PRO A 167 3.87 8.00 -28.00
CA PRO A 167 5.15 7.90 -28.68
C PRO A 167 6.26 7.48 -27.73
N ASP A 168 7.23 6.69 -28.23
CA ASP A 168 8.39 6.23 -27.44
C ASP A 168 8.00 5.47 -26.15
N ASN A 169 6.95 4.66 -26.24
CA ASN A 169 6.36 3.95 -25.11
C ASN A 169 7.07 2.63 -24.73
N GLY A 170 8.23 2.35 -25.26
CA GLY A 170 8.92 1.06 -25.10
C GLY A 170 9.26 0.68 -23.66
N ASN A 171 9.37 1.66 -22.77
CA ASN A 171 9.63 1.46 -21.33
C ASN A 171 8.44 1.86 -20.45
N LEU A 172 7.30 2.23 -21.04
CA LEU A 172 6.11 2.63 -20.29
C LEU A 172 5.43 1.39 -19.72
N LYS A 173 5.44 1.26 -18.39
CA LYS A 173 4.79 0.16 -17.69
C LYS A 173 3.98 0.67 -16.52
N ILE A 174 2.76 0.14 -16.39
CA ILE A 174 1.89 0.38 -15.25
C ILE A 174 1.70 -0.90 -14.45
N SER A 175 1.38 -0.74 -13.18
CA SER A 175 1.03 -1.82 -12.25
C SER A 175 -0.27 -1.49 -11.53
N ASP A 176 -1.00 -2.53 -11.15
CA ASP A 176 -2.18 -2.39 -10.30
C ASP A 176 -1.78 -2.34 -8.81
N PHE A 177 -2.17 -1.27 -8.13
CA PHE A 177 -2.03 -1.07 -6.68
C PHE A 177 -3.39 -0.79 -6.01
N GLY A 178 -4.50 -1.27 -6.58
CA GLY A 178 -5.84 -0.81 -6.23
C GLY A 178 -6.67 -1.72 -5.32
N THR A 179 -6.13 -2.80 -4.77
CA THR A 179 -6.91 -3.76 -3.98
C THR A 179 -7.68 -3.12 -2.82
N ARG A 180 -7.05 -2.26 -2.05
CA ARG A 180 -7.63 -1.66 -0.82
C ARG A 180 -8.83 -0.74 -1.08
N ARG A 181 -8.96 -0.22 -2.29
CA ARG A 181 -10.03 0.72 -2.69
C ARG A 181 -10.78 0.25 -3.93
N ARG A 182 -10.66 -1.01 -4.30
CA ARG A 182 -11.38 -1.59 -5.43
C ARG A 182 -12.88 -1.45 -5.24
N PHE A 183 -13.60 -1.29 -6.33
CA PHE A 183 -15.06 -1.27 -6.29
C PHE A 183 -15.62 -2.60 -5.74
N SER A 184 -15.10 -3.71 -6.28
CA SER A 184 -15.39 -5.06 -5.82
C SER A 184 -14.24 -6.01 -6.19
N ARG A 185 -14.19 -7.18 -5.57
CA ARG A 185 -13.25 -8.23 -5.94
C ARG A 185 -13.41 -8.64 -7.40
N ASP A 186 -14.63 -8.85 -7.84
CA ASP A 186 -14.93 -9.30 -9.19
C ASP A 186 -14.60 -8.23 -10.23
N TRP A 187 -14.81 -6.96 -9.92
CA TRP A 187 -14.41 -5.85 -10.78
C TRP A 187 -12.89 -5.77 -10.95
N GLN A 188 -12.13 -5.88 -9.87
CA GLN A 188 -10.67 -5.90 -9.97
C GLN A 188 -10.19 -7.06 -10.84
N ARG A 189 -10.77 -8.24 -10.69
CA ARG A 189 -10.44 -9.40 -11.53
C ARG A 189 -10.70 -9.13 -13.00
N LYS A 190 -11.86 -8.55 -13.35
CA LYS A 190 -12.20 -8.18 -14.73
C LYS A 190 -11.19 -7.19 -15.31
N VAL A 191 -10.84 -6.15 -14.55
CA VAL A 191 -9.86 -5.14 -14.97
C VAL A 191 -8.48 -5.77 -15.20
N ILE A 192 -7.99 -6.57 -14.27
CA ILE A 192 -6.68 -7.24 -14.43
C ILE A 192 -6.68 -8.15 -15.66
N LYS A 193 -7.76 -8.90 -15.88
CA LYS A 193 -7.87 -9.77 -17.06
C LYS A 193 -7.74 -8.96 -18.35
N VAL A 194 -8.44 -7.85 -18.49
CA VAL A 194 -8.39 -6.96 -19.65
C VAL A 194 -6.98 -6.38 -19.82
N LEU A 195 -6.35 -5.93 -18.73
CA LEU A 195 -4.97 -5.41 -18.77
C LEU A 195 -3.97 -6.47 -19.26
N CYS A 196 -4.11 -7.71 -18.79
CA CYS A 196 -3.27 -8.81 -19.26
C CYS A 196 -3.47 -9.10 -20.76
N GLU A 197 -4.71 -9.12 -21.23
CA GLU A 197 -5.05 -9.44 -22.61
C GLU A 197 -4.67 -8.33 -23.58
N GLU A 198 -4.89 -7.06 -23.22
CA GLU A 198 -4.73 -5.93 -24.13
C GLU A 198 -3.40 -5.20 -24.01
N LEU A 199 -2.84 -5.06 -22.81
CA LEU A 199 -1.53 -4.46 -22.59
C LEU A 199 -0.40 -5.50 -22.59
N GLY A 200 -0.66 -6.69 -22.05
CA GLY A 200 0.33 -7.74 -21.89
C GLY A 200 1.56 -7.31 -21.06
N PRO A 201 2.61 -8.13 -21.04
CA PRO A 201 3.81 -7.83 -20.25
C PRO A 201 4.62 -6.63 -20.76
N THR A 202 4.32 -6.16 -21.97
CA THR A 202 4.97 -4.97 -22.53
C THR A 202 4.62 -3.72 -21.75
N PHE A 203 3.36 -3.53 -21.37
CA PHE A 203 2.86 -2.31 -20.72
C PHE A 203 2.26 -2.55 -19.33
N PHE A 204 1.90 -3.78 -18.99
CA PHE A 204 1.37 -4.14 -17.68
C PHE A 204 2.41 -4.97 -16.93
N ALA A 205 3.07 -4.35 -15.96
CA ALA A 205 4.16 -4.99 -15.22
C ALA A 205 3.67 -6.05 -14.23
N GLY A 206 2.50 -5.86 -13.64
CA GLY A 206 1.93 -6.78 -12.66
C GLY A 206 0.93 -6.12 -11.70
N THR A 207 0.68 -6.81 -10.60
CA THR A 207 -0.25 -6.35 -9.56
C THR A 207 0.36 -6.50 -8.18
N SER A 208 -0.01 -5.63 -7.26
CA SER A 208 0.32 -5.81 -5.85
C SER A 208 -0.46 -6.96 -5.21
N ASN A 209 -1.60 -7.34 -5.78
CA ASN A 209 -2.47 -8.40 -5.27
C ASN A 209 -1.90 -9.78 -5.56
N VAL A 210 -1.51 -10.50 -4.52
CA VAL A 210 -0.83 -11.81 -4.63
C VAL A 210 -1.76 -12.88 -5.22
N MET A 211 -3.04 -12.86 -4.87
CA MET A 211 -4.03 -13.82 -5.39
C MET A 211 -4.15 -13.70 -6.92
N TYR A 212 -4.27 -12.48 -7.43
CA TYR A 212 -4.38 -12.24 -8.88
C TYR A 212 -3.04 -12.41 -9.61
N ALA A 213 -1.92 -12.11 -8.96
CA ALA A 213 -0.61 -12.42 -9.53
C ALA A 213 -0.47 -13.94 -9.78
N LYS A 214 -0.91 -14.76 -8.82
CA LYS A 214 -0.96 -16.22 -8.96
C LYS A 214 -1.93 -16.66 -10.06
N GLU A 215 -3.16 -16.15 -10.04
CA GLU A 215 -4.21 -16.55 -10.98
C GLU A 215 -3.83 -16.27 -12.45
N PHE A 216 -3.30 -15.08 -12.72
CA PHE A 216 -2.99 -14.64 -14.09
C PHE A 216 -1.54 -14.90 -14.50
N GLY A 217 -0.71 -15.45 -13.62
CA GLY A 217 0.69 -15.73 -13.92
C GLY A 217 1.51 -14.47 -14.19
N ILE A 218 1.20 -13.38 -13.51
CA ILE A 218 1.90 -12.10 -13.62
C ILE A 218 2.71 -11.80 -12.36
N ILE A 219 3.57 -10.77 -12.43
CA ILE A 219 4.51 -10.47 -11.36
C ILE A 219 3.77 -9.86 -10.17
N PRO A 220 3.92 -10.41 -8.96
CA PRO A 220 3.48 -9.76 -7.73
C PRO A 220 4.45 -8.62 -7.39
N ILE A 221 3.92 -7.42 -7.12
CA ILE A 221 4.73 -6.21 -6.94
C ILE A 221 4.52 -5.65 -5.54
N GLY A 222 5.60 -5.36 -4.86
CA GLY A 222 5.58 -4.71 -3.56
C GLY A 222 6.90 -4.87 -2.82
N THR A 223 7.20 -3.91 -1.97
CA THR A 223 8.38 -3.93 -1.10
C THR A 223 7.98 -3.66 0.35
N MET A 224 8.04 -2.43 0.80
CA MET A 224 7.66 -1.99 2.15
C MET A 224 6.56 -0.93 2.09
N ALA A 225 5.87 -0.73 3.21
CA ALA A 225 4.89 0.35 3.39
C ALA A 225 5.24 1.21 4.60
N HIS A 226 4.48 2.29 4.79
CA HIS A 226 4.72 3.28 5.85
C HIS A 226 4.79 2.67 7.25
N GLU A 227 3.92 1.69 7.55
CA GLU A 227 3.87 1.05 8.86
C GLU A 227 5.21 0.48 9.31
N TYR A 228 6.01 -0.05 8.38
CA TYR A 228 7.32 -0.61 8.69
C TYR A 228 8.27 0.44 9.28
N LEU A 229 8.41 1.58 8.60
CA LEU A 229 9.27 2.67 9.08
C LEU A 229 8.64 3.39 10.29
N GLN A 230 7.31 3.47 10.36
CA GLN A 230 6.63 3.98 11.55
C GLN A 230 6.91 3.12 12.78
N ALA A 231 6.81 1.80 12.67
CA ALA A 231 7.14 0.88 13.75
C ALA A 231 8.60 1.01 14.21
N CYS A 232 9.53 1.28 13.29
CA CYS A 232 10.93 1.49 13.61
C CYS A 232 11.16 2.67 14.54
N GLN A 233 10.23 3.62 14.64
CA GLN A 233 10.29 4.71 15.62
C GLN A 233 10.29 4.18 17.06
N ALA A 234 9.60 3.07 17.31
CA ALA A 234 9.54 2.42 18.62
C ALA A 234 10.53 1.25 18.75
N LEU A 235 10.89 0.61 17.65
CA LEU A 235 11.70 -0.63 17.64
C LEU A 235 13.19 -0.36 17.47
N GLY A 236 13.54 0.77 16.87
CA GLY A 236 14.94 1.15 16.70
C GLY A 236 15.59 1.64 17.99
N PRO A 237 16.92 1.64 18.04
CA PRO A 237 17.66 2.03 19.24
C PRO A 237 17.52 3.51 19.59
N ARG A 238 17.28 4.35 18.58
CA ARG A 238 17.17 5.79 18.72
C ARG A 238 16.24 6.40 17.68
N LEU A 239 15.31 7.26 18.11
CA LEU A 239 14.28 7.83 17.23
C LEU A 239 14.91 8.56 16.02
N ARG A 240 15.96 9.34 16.24
CA ARG A 240 16.65 10.06 15.16
C ARG A 240 17.16 9.15 14.05
N ASP A 241 17.55 7.94 14.39
CA ASP A 241 18.12 6.96 13.47
C ASP A 241 17.09 5.92 12.99
N SER A 242 15.81 6.10 13.30
CA SER A 242 14.77 5.10 13.03
C SER A 242 14.61 4.78 11.55
N GLN A 243 14.77 5.75 10.67
CA GLN A 243 14.69 5.53 9.23
C GLN A 243 15.90 4.73 8.72
N THR A 244 17.11 5.13 9.11
CA THR A 244 18.34 4.39 8.80
C THR A 244 18.28 2.96 9.34
N PHE A 245 17.86 2.80 10.59
CA PHE A 245 17.65 1.48 11.21
C PHE A 245 16.68 0.61 10.39
N GLY A 246 15.56 1.18 9.96
CA GLY A 246 14.59 0.47 9.14
C GLY A 246 15.17 0.00 7.81
N PHE A 247 15.92 0.83 7.11
CA PHE A 247 16.58 0.45 5.87
C PHE A 247 17.67 -0.62 6.07
N GLU A 248 18.44 -0.54 7.15
CA GLU A 248 19.45 -1.55 7.49
C GLU A 248 18.81 -2.90 7.81
N MET A 249 17.73 -2.93 8.57
CA MET A 249 17.00 -4.17 8.89
C MET A 249 16.36 -4.79 7.65
N TRP A 250 15.85 -3.98 6.75
CA TRP A 250 15.32 -4.44 5.46
C TRP A 250 16.43 -5.05 4.59
N ALA A 251 17.56 -4.39 4.50
CA ALA A 251 18.74 -4.91 3.78
C ALA A 251 19.26 -6.21 4.39
N LYS A 252 19.23 -6.32 5.73
CA LYS A 252 19.60 -7.55 6.44
C LYS A 252 18.66 -8.71 6.08
N GLU A 253 17.35 -8.46 6.00
CA GLU A 253 16.35 -9.47 5.66
C GLU A 253 16.43 -9.90 4.20
N TYR A 254 16.47 -8.95 3.28
CA TYR A 254 16.30 -9.21 1.85
C TYR A 254 17.59 -9.21 1.03
N ARG A 255 18.71 -8.81 1.60
CA ARG A 255 20.06 -8.93 1.00
C ARG A 255 20.16 -8.31 -0.38
N GLY A 256 19.45 -7.21 -0.63
CA GLY A 256 19.40 -6.50 -1.91
C GLY A 256 18.16 -6.75 -2.75
N ASP A 257 17.38 -7.78 -2.45
CA ASP A 257 16.05 -7.95 -3.03
C ASP A 257 15.07 -6.92 -2.46
N LEU A 258 13.98 -6.63 -3.19
CA LEU A 258 12.93 -5.71 -2.77
C LEU A 258 13.46 -4.33 -2.39
N GLY A 259 14.44 -3.86 -3.14
CA GLY A 259 15.23 -2.66 -2.86
C GLY A 259 14.59 -1.37 -3.34
N ILE A 260 13.31 -1.14 -3.11
CA ILE A 260 12.65 0.15 -3.36
C ILE A 260 12.30 0.77 -2.01
N ALA A 261 12.99 1.86 -1.67
CA ALA A 261 12.82 2.56 -0.41
C ALA A 261 11.63 3.52 -0.45
N LEU A 262 10.76 3.46 0.55
CA LEU A 262 9.69 4.44 0.72
C LEU A 262 10.27 5.76 1.26
N SER A 263 9.87 6.89 0.68
CA SER A 263 10.59 8.16 0.85
C SER A 263 9.91 9.22 1.71
N ASP A 264 8.67 8.98 2.20
CA ASP A 264 7.88 10.08 2.74
C ASP A 264 7.34 9.91 4.15
N VAL A 265 7.81 8.93 4.92
CA VAL A 265 7.36 8.79 6.33
C VAL A 265 7.66 10.05 7.12
N TYR A 266 8.85 10.59 6.97
CA TYR A 266 9.30 11.84 7.61
C TYR A 266 9.34 13.03 6.65
N GLY A 267 8.90 12.84 5.39
CA GLY A 267 9.07 13.78 4.30
C GLY A 267 10.37 13.60 3.53
N THR A 268 10.46 14.27 2.38
CA THR A 268 11.58 14.09 1.44
C THR A 268 12.91 14.59 2.00
N GLU A 269 12.94 15.71 2.71
CA GLU A 269 14.20 16.25 3.27
C GLU A 269 14.90 15.29 4.23
N PRO A 270 14.23 14.76 5.27
CA PRO A 270 14.85 13.76 6.14
C PRO A 270 15.23 12.49 5.39
N PHE A 271 14.44 12.07 4.39
CA PHE A 271 14.77 10.91 3.57
C PHE A 271 16.10 11.10 2.83
N LEU A 272 16.27 12.20 2.13
CA LEU A 272 17.50 12.46 1.36
C LEU A 272 18.74 12.55 2.27
N ARG A 273 18.58 13.06 3.47
CA ARG A 273 19.67 13.11 4.46
C ARG A 273 20.09 11.70 4.92
N ASP A 274 19.11 10.82 5.18
CA ASP A 274 19.36 9.49 5.71
C ASP A 274 19.66 8.45 4.63
N PHE A 275 19.17 8.65 3.42
CA PHE A 275 19.42 7.82 2.25
C PHE A 275 20.74 8.21 1.60
N ASP A 276 21.82 7.85 2.27
CA ASP A 276 23.18 8.24 1.91
C ASP A 276 23.78 7.40 0.77
N MET A 277 25.07 7.56 0.50
CA MET A 277 25.75 6.82 -0.56
C MET A 277 25.65 5.31 -0.39
N PHE A 278 25.69 4.80 0.84
CA PHE A 278 25.56 3.36 1.10
C PHE A 278 24.19 2.84 0.63
N PHE A 279 23.11 3.51 1.03
CA PHE A 279 21.77 3.11 0.63
C PHE A 279 21.48 3.40 -0.85
N CYS A 280 21.99 4.50 -1.39
CA CYS A 280 21.91 4.77 -2.82
C CYS A 280 22.52 3.65 -3.68
N LYS A 281 23.62 3.07 -3.22
CA LYS A 281 24.24 1.93 -3.91
C LYS A 281 23.51 0.63 -3.69
N LEU A 282 23.06 0.38 -2.46
CA LEU A 282 22.45 -0.89 -2.07
C LEU A 282 21.03 -1.07 -2.63
N PHE A 283 20.20 -0.01 -2.55
CA PHE A 283 18.81 -0.06 -3.00
C PHE A 283 18.70 0.19 -4.51
N ASP A 284 17.74 -0.45 -5.16
CA ASP A 284 17.48 -0.31 -6.59
C ASP A 284 16.77 1.00 -6.94
N GLY A 285 16.11 1.61 -5.98
CA GLY A 285 15.36 2.83 -6.19
C GLY A 285 14.58 3.30 -4.98
N ALA A 286 13.67 4.23 -5.23
CA ALA A 286 12.81 4.84 -4.24
C ALA A 286 11.37 4.98 -4.75
N ARG A 287 10.40 5.11 -3.81
CA ARG A 287 8.99 5.29 -4.13
C ARG A 287 8.48 6.63 -3.63
N HIS A 288 7.80 7.35 -4.54
CA HIS A 288 7.00 8.54 -4.27
C HIS A 288 5.59 8.14 -3.84
N ASP A 289 5.11 8.68 -2.73
CA ASP A 289 3.75 8.42 -2.22
C ASP A 289 3.04 9.69 -1.69
N SER A 290 3.68 10.84 -1.76
CA SER A 290 3.10 12.14 -1.45
C SER A 290 3.95 13.29 -1.98
N GLY A 291 3.39 14.50 -1.99
CA GLY A 291 4.04 15.70 -2.52
C GLY A 291 4.06 15.76 -4.04
N ASP A 292 4.67 16.82 -4.59
CA ASP A 292 4.77 16.99 -6.03
C ASP A 292 5.70 15.94 -6.66
N PRO A 293 5.19 15.07 -7.55
CA PRO A 293 5.99 13.98 -8.11
C PRO A 293 7.12 14.46 -9.02
N GLU A 294 6.92 15.55 -9.74
CA GLU A 294 7.95 16.08 -10.65
C GLU A 294 9.14 16.63 -9.87
N SER A 295 8.88 17.45 -8.86
CA SER A 295 9.91 17.98 -7.95
C SER A 295 10.65 16.85 -7.23
N TRP A 296 9.91 15.87 -6.71
CA TRP A 296 10.51 14.71 -6.04
C TRP A 296 11.44 13.93 -6.99
N GLY A 297 11.00 13.65 -8.21
CA GLY A 297 11.78 12.93 -9.21
C GLY A 297 13.07 13.67 -9.58
N GLU A 298 13.00 14.99 -9.78
CA GLU A 298 14.19 15.83 -10.04
C GLU A 298 15.18 15.77 -8.86
N ARG A 299 14.68 15.86 -7.65
CA ARG A 299 15.52 15.81 -6.44
C ARG A 299 16.19 14.44 -6.28
N MET A 300 15.50 13.36 -6.60
CA MET A 300 16.07 12.01 -6.56
C MET A 300 17.20 11.83 -7.58
N ILE A 301 17.01 12.31 -8.80
CA ILE A 301 18.06 12.25 -9.83
C ILE A 301 19.33 12.99 -9.37
N LEU A 302 19.17 14.21 -8.86
CA LEU A 302 20.28 14.99 -8.31
C LEU A 302 20.95 14.29 -7.12
N HIS A 303 20.13 13.68 -6.26
CA HIS A 303 20.63 12.98 -5.08
C HIS A 303 21.49 11.76 -5.45
N TYR A 304 21.05 10.94 -6.40
CA TYR A 304 21.86 9.83 -6.91
C TYR A 304 23.19 10.32 -7.50
N ALA A 305 23.15 11.34 -8.35
CA ALA A 305 24.35 11.91 -8.94
C ALA A 305 25.31 12.45 -7.88
N ALA A 306 24.82 13.16 -6.88
CA ALA A 306 25.61 13.67 -5.75
C ALA A 306 26.26 12.54 -4.93
N ASN A 307 25.58 11.39 -4.83
CA ASN A 307 26.08 10.20 -4.14
C ASN A 307 26.85 9.22 -5.06
N LYS A 308 27.32 9.69 -6.22
CA LYS A 308 28.15 8.92 -7.17
C LYS A 308 27.46 7.66 -7.73
N CYS A 309 26.16 7.71 -7.86
CA CYS A 309 25.35 6.68 -8.53
C CYS A 309 24.81 7.24 -9.84
N ASP A 310 24.95 6.49 -10.93
CA ASP A 310 24.31 6.85 -12.21
C ASP A 310 22.80 6.72 -12.06
N PRO A 311 22.01 7.79 -12.18
CA PRO A 311 20.55 7.72 -12.07
C PRO A 311 19.92 6.70 -13.03
N ARG A 312 20.51 6.48 -14.20
CA ARG A 312 19.98 5.53 -15.20
C ARG A 312 20.04 4.07 -14.74
N SER A 313 20.82 3.77 -13.71
CA SER A 313 20.87 2.44 -13.07
C SER A 313 19.82 2.26 -11.98
N LYS A 314 19.08 3.31 -11.63
CA LYS A 314 18.10 3.33 -10.54
C LYS A 314 16.67 3.46 -11.06
N THR A 315 15.70 3.12 -10.20
CA THR A 315 14.28 3.13 -10.53
C THR A 315 13.52 4.06 -9.58
N LEU A 316 12.68 4.92 -10.15
CA LEU A 316 11.68 5.68 -9.41
C LEU A 316 10.31 5.03 -9.59
N ILE A 317 9.65 4.73 -8.49
CA ILE A 317 8.27 4.24 -8.48
C ILE A 317 7.36 5.38 -8.02
N PHE A 318 6.39 5.72 -8.87
CA PHE A 318 5.34 6.69 -8.53
C PHE A 318 4.07 5.93 -8.18
N SER A 319 3.45 6.25 -7.05
CA SER A 319 2.27 5.52 -6.56
C SER A 319 1.21 6.41 -5.89
N ASP A 320 1.33 7.73 -5.99
CA ASP A 320 0.41 8.65 -5.35
C ASP A 320 -0.65 9.18 -6.30
N ALA A 321 -1.90 8.79 -6.10
CA ALA A 321 -3.08 9.34 -6.77
C ALA A 321 -2.93 9.45 -8.30
N LEU A 322 -2.30 8.45 -8.93
CA LEU A 322 -2.01 8.48 -10.35
C LEU A 322 -3.27 8.24 -11.20
N THR A 323 -3.36 9.01 -12.27
CA THR A 323 -4.21 8.75 -13.43
C THR A 323 -3.31 8.43 -14.63
N VAL A 324 -3.84 7.85 -15.70
CA VAL A 324 -3.03 7.55 -16.88
C VAL A 324 -2.44 8.82 -17.52
N PRO A 325 -3.16 9.94 -17.64
CA PRO A 325 -2.55 11.20 -18.12
C PRO A 325 -1.36 11.67 -17.26
N LYS A 326 -1.46 11.55 -15.92
CA LYS A 326 -0.33 11.87 -15.01
C LYS A 326 0.84 10.92 -15.21
N VAL A 327 0.58 9.63 -15.39
CA VAL A 327 1.62 8.63 -15.71
C VAL A 327 2.36 9.01 -16.97
N ILE A 328 1.65 9.35 -18.04
CA ILE A 328 2.24 9.75 -19.31
C ILE A 328 3.11 11.01 -19.16
N ALA A 329 2.64 12.02 -18.43
CA ALA A 329 3.40 13.23 -18.17
C ALA A 329 4.71 12.96 -17.43
N LEU A 330 4.67 12.14 -16.38
CA LEU A 330 5.85 11.72 -15.62
C LEU A 330 6.79 10.87 -16.44
N TYR A 331 6.26 9.94 -17.24
CA TYR A 331 7.02 9.11 -18.15
C TYR A 331 7.81 9.95 -19.17
N ARG A 332 7.16 10.91 -19.82
CA ARG A 332 7.81 11.82 -20.78
C ARG A 332 8.94 12.60 -20.15
N ARG A 333 8.76 13.02 -18.89
CA ARG A 333 9.74 13.84 -18.19
C ARG A 333 11.00 13.05 -17.82
N PHE A 334 10.85 11.79 -17.38
CA PHE A 334 11.91 11.06 -16.72
C PHE A 334 12.49 9.87 -17.50
N ASN A 335 11.79 9.36 -18.52
CA ASN A 335 12.08 8.07 -19.16
C ASN A 335 13.55 7.87 -19.57
N HIS A 336 14.21 8.87 -20.16
CA HIS A 336 15.60 8.75 -20.63
C HIS A 336 16.64 9.12 -19.58
N ARG A 337 16.23 9.52 -18.40
CA ARG A 337 17.11 10.01 -17.33
C ARG A 337 17.22 9.06 -16.15
N ILE A 338 16.20 8.27 -15.92
CA ILE A 338 16.09 7.27 -14.85
C ILE A 338 15.03 6.26 -15.24
N ARG A 339 15.08 5.04 -14.72
CA ARG A 339 14.02 4.05 -14.91
C ARG A 339 12.81 4.47 -14.09
N VAL A 340 11.62 4.30 -14.66
CA VAL A 340 10.36 4.68 -14.00
C VAL A 340 9.35 3.53 -14.04
N GLY A 341 8.59 3.42 -12.95
CA GLY A 341 7.45 2.52 -12.83
C GLY A 341 6.29 3.25 -12.17
N PHE A 342 5.06 2.80 -12.44
CA PHE A 342 3.85 3.50 -12.02
C PHE A 342 2.85 2.52 -11.41
N GLY A 343 2.52 2.72 -10.14
CA GLY A 343 1.45 1.99 -9.46
C GLY A 343 0.17 2.80 -9.44
N ILE A 344 -0.88 2.30 -10.09
CA ILE A 344 -2.17 2.97 -10.15
C ILE A 344 -3.16 2.19 -9.28
N GLY A 345 -3.77 2.88 -8.32
CA GLY A 345 -4.73 2.30 -7.40
C GLY A 345 -6.17 2.53 -7.84
N THR A 346 -6.81 3.49 -7.20
CA THR A 346 -8.24 3.81 -7.36
C THR A 346 -8.63 4.09 -8.80
N ASN A 347 -7.80 4.78 -9.57
CA ASN A 347 -8.12 5.12 -10.96
C ASN A 347 -8.21 3.90 -11.89
N LEU A 348 -7.61 2.76 -11.53
CA LEU A 348 -7.83 1.49 -12.25
C LEU A 348 -8.99 0.70 -11.66
N MET A 349 -9.06 0.59 -10.34
CA MET A 349 -9.89 -0.42 -9.68
C MET A 349 -11.23 0.11 -9.15
N ASN A 350 -11.45 1.41 -9.23
CA ASN A 350 -12.71 2.03 -8.81
C ASN A 350 -13.01 3.28 -9.64
N ASP A 351 -13.19 3.10 -10.95
CA ASP A 351 -13.52 4.16 -11.90
C ASP A 351 -14.71 3.77 -12.78
N LEU A 352 -15.89 3.64 -12.14
CA LEU A 352 -17.14 3.28 -12.78
C LEU A 352 -18.16 4.44 -12.81
N GLY A 353 -17.76 5.64 -12.40
CA GLY A 353 -18.63 6.82 -12.31
C GLY A 353 -18.86 7.29 -10.88
N PRO A 354 -19.34 6.45 -9.93
CA PRO A 354 -19.47 6.86 -8.54
C PRO A 354 -18.15 7.29 -7.92
N THR A 355 -18.20 8.26 -7.00
CA THR A 355 -17.01 8.74 -6.29
C THR A 355 -16.45 7.65 -5.37
N PRO A 356 -15.19 7.26 -5.51
CA PRO A 356 -14.56 6.29 -4.62
C PRO A 356 -14.43 6.80 -3.19
N LEU A 357 -14.44 5.89 -2.21
CA LEU A 357 -14.12 6.22 -0.83
C LEU A 357 -12.61 6.47 -0.67
N ASN A 358 -12.27 7.50 0.10
CA ASN A 358 -10.90 7.73 0.54
C ASN A 358 -10.75 7.18 1.97
N ILE A 359 -10.49 5.88 2.06
CA ILE A 359 -10.35 5.16 3.33
C ILE A 359 -8.92 4.68 3.53
N VAL A 360 -8.47 4.70 4.77
CA VAL A 360 -7.13 4.27 5.17
C VAL A 360 -7.19 3.54 6.51
N VAL A 361 -6.25 2.62 6.72
CA VAL A 361 -5.90 2.08 8.04
C VAL A 361 -4.45 2.43 8.29
N LYS A 362 -4.16 3.08 9.41
CA LYS A 362 -2.82 3.54 9.76
C LYS A 362 -2.38 2.99 11.11
N MET A 363 -1.11 2.64 11.21
CA MET A 363 -0.48 2.32 12.49
C MET A 363 -0.37 3.60 13.32
N VAL A 364 -0.85 3.54 14.55
CA VAL A 364 -0.84 4.70 15.48
C VAL A 364 0.02 4.45 16.70
N ARG A 365 0.27 3.18 17.06
CA ARG A 365 1.15 2.78 18.15
C ARG A 365 1.98 1.56 17.80
N ALA A 366 3.18 1.49 18.36
CA ALA A 366 4.03 0.31 18.35
C ALA A 366 4.71 0.18 19.74
N ASN A 367 4.65 -1.00 20.34
CA ASN A 367 5.15 -1.27 21.69
C ASN A 367 4.69 -0.22 22.74
N GLY A 368 3.41 0.16 22.68
CA GLY A 368 2.80 1.11 23.61
C GLY A 368 3.16 2.57 23.40
N GLN A 369 4.00 2.88 22.43
CA GLN A 369 4.44 4.23 22.10
C GLN A 369 3.70 4.73 20.85
N PRO A 370 3.31 6.02 20.77
CA PRO A 370 2.82 6.62 19.54
C PRO A 370 3.84 6.51 18.41
N VAL A 371 3.36 6.31 17.21
CA VAL A 371 4.16 6.40 15.98
C VAL A 371 3.41 7.26 14.96
N ALA A 372 4.14 7.90 14.05
CA ALA A 372 3.53 8.86 13.15
C ALA A 372 4.12 8.81 11.74
N LYS A 373 3.27 9.15 10.78
CA LYS A 373 3.65 9.48 9.41
C LYS A 373 3.49 10.99 9.23
N ILE A 374 4.55 11.67 8.81
CA ILE A 374 4.53 13.12 8.55
C ILE A 374 4.02 13.41 7.15
N SER A 375 4.57 12.72 6.12
CA SER A 375 4.20 12.91 4.71
C SER A 375 4.60 14.28 4.12
N ASP A 376 4.62 14.38 2.80
CA ASP A 376 4.88 15.63 2.06
C ASP A 376 3.59 16.33 1.59
N THR A 377 2.42 15.68 1.76
CA THR A 377 1.13 16.25 1.40
C THR A 377 0.33 16.63 2.65
N PRO A 378 -0.20 17.85 2.75
CA PRO A 378 -1.11 18.24 3.83
C PRO A 378 -2.30 17.28 3.95
N GLY A 379 -2.61 16.86 5.19
CA GLY A 379 -3.71 15.95 5.49
C GLY A 379 -3.43 14.46 5.27
N LYS A 380 -2.31 14.06 4.69
CA LYS A 380 -1.89 12.65 4.58
C LYS A 380 -1.17 12.11 5.82
N GLY A 381 -0.72 12.96 6.70
CA GLY A 381 -0.11 12.57 7.96
C GLY A 381 -1.12 11.97 8.93
N MET A 382 -0.67 11.20 9.89
CA MET A 382 -1.49 10.64 10.95
C MET A 382 -0.68 10.43 12.22
N CYS A 383 -1.22 10.91 13.34
CA CYS A 383 -0.71 10.67 14.68
C CYS A 383 -1.87 10.82 15.69
N GLU A 384 -1.88 9.98 16.73
CA GLU A 384 -2.84 10.09 17.84
C GLU A 384 -2.38 11.08 18.92
N ASP A 385 -1.10 11.42 18.96
CA ASP A 385 -0.49 12.22 20.02
C ASP A 385 0.25 13.41 19.41
N GLU A 386 -0.33 14.60 19.56
CA GLU A 386 0.25 15.83 19.00
C GLU A 386 1.57 16.22 19.67
N THR A 387 1.75 15.89 20.94
CA THR A 387 3.01 16.14 21.65
C THR A 387 4.12 15.27 21.08
N TYR A 388 3.83 14.00 20.83
CA TYR A 388 4.77 13.11 20.17
C TYR A 388 5.09 13.59 18.74
N LEU A 389 4.08 14.02 17.98
CA LEU A 389 4.27 14.50 16.61
C LEU A 389 5.19 15.73 16.58
N ALA A 390 5.01 16.68 17.48
CA ALA A 390 5.87 17.86 17.61
C ALA A 390 7.32 17.46 17.94
N TYR A 391 7.49 16.53 18.87
CA TYR A 391 8.79 15.98 19.23
C TYR A 391 9.46 15.26 18.04
N LEU A 392 8.72 14.42 17.32
CA LEU A 392 9.21 13.72 16.13
C LEU A 392 9.70 14.71 15.07
N ARG A 393 8.93 15.76 14.81
CA ARG A 393 9.33 16.82 13.87
C ARG A 393 10.61 17.51 14.31
N GLN A 394 10.71 17.85 15.56
CA GLN A 394 11.93 18.45 16.12
C GLN A 394 13.15 17.53 15.94
N VAL A 395 13.01 16.24 16.25
CA VAL A 395 14.08 15.25 16.12
C VAL A 395 14.57 15.14 14.67
N PHE A 396 13.67 15.25 13.69
CA PHE A 396 14.03 15.21 12.27
C PHE A 396 14.32 16.58 11.65
N GLY A 397 14.41 17.64 12.47
CA GLY A 397 14.76 18.99 12.01
C GLY A 397 13.65 19.69 11.23
N LEU A 398 12.41 19.30 11.46
CA LEU A 398 11.21 19.91 10.87
C LEU A 398 10.57 20.91 11.85
N ASP A 399 9.75 21.83 11.33
CA ASP A 399 9.02 22.79 12.16
C ASP A 399 7.97 22.06 13.04
N PRO A 400 8.10 22.09 14.38
CA PRO A 400 7.17 21.40 15.28
C PRO A 400 5.71 21.89 15.18
N GLY A 401 5.52 23.14 14.79
CA GLY A 401 4.20 23.79 14.69
C GLY A 401 3.53 23.68 13.33
N ALA A 402 4.22 23.10 12.33
CA ALA A 402 3.64 22.98 11.00
C ALA A 402 2.48 21.97 10.96
N PRO A 403 1.43 22.22 10.15
CA PRO A 403 0.38 21.22 9.94
C PRO A 403 0.93 19.90 9.46
N VAL A 404 0.28 18.79 9.84
CA VAL A 404 0.65 17.45 9.35
C VAL A 404 0.59 17.44 7.82
N GLY A 405 1.70 17.08 7.18
CA GLY A 405 1.82 17.10 5.72
C GLY A 405 2.30 18.42 5.11
N SER A 406 2.69 19.42 5.91
CA SER A 406 3.36 20.60 5.36
C SER A 406 4.87 20.37 5.28
N SER A 407 5.40 20.13 4.10
CA SER A 407 6.80 20.40 3.80
C SER A 407 6.92 21.88 3.40
N LYS A 408 7.84 22.63 3.97
CA LYS A 408 8.21 23.92 3.39
C LYS A 408 8.74 23.69 1.97
N PRO A 409 8.49 24.64 1.04
CA PRO A 409 8.97 24.53 -0.33
C PRO A 409 10.49 24.41 -0.42
#